data_a160c99df2e305c1348829481408ad89
#
_entry.id   a160c99df2e305c1348829481408ad89
#
_cell.length_a   1.000
_cell.length_b   1.000
_cell.length_c   1.000
_cell.angle_alpha   90.00
_cell.angle_beta   90.00
_cell.angle_gamma   90.00
#
_symmetry.space_group_name_H-M   'P 1'
#
loop_
_entity.id
_entity.type
_entity.pdbx_description
1 polymer ?
#
loop_
_entity_poly.entity_id
_entity_poly.type
_entity_poly.pdbx_seq_one_letter_code
_entity_poly.pdbx_strand_id
1 'polypeptide(L)'
;MVDQLTNQRNSDTGDCGGEAPLLELRGITKQFGNNKVLDGVDLTVYPGEAIAIIGPSGTGKSTILRIIAGLEAPGSGDIFVQGKRRLGLIEDSPDPLGIGMVFQQAALFDSLTVEENVGFLLYQHSDLPAREIRRIVDEVLDMVGLPGIGSRFPAELSGGMRKRVSFARAIVSNPENPTDRPALLLYDEPTAGLDPIASTVIEDLIRSIQRGNGCSSYLIVTHQDSTIRRTANRVIFLHQGRIRWSGSVEDVDKTDNPFMRQFFSGRVEGPIQLVH
;
A
#
# COMPACT_ATOMS: atom_id res chain seq x y z
N MET A 1 6.34 40.47 28.12
CA MET A 1 7.53 40.24 27.31
C MET A 1 7.36 38.86 26.71
N VAL A 2 6.73 38.86 25.58
CA VAL A 2 6.10 37.78 24.89
C VAL A 2 6.97 37.45 23.68
N ASP A 3 6.92 36.21 23.26
CA ASP A 3 7.30 35.68 21.93
C ASP A 3 8.77 35.62 21.54
N GLN A 4 9.17 34.39 21.33
CA GLN A 4 9.70 33.88 20.03
C GLN A 4 10.06 32.40 20.19
N LEU A 5 9.12 31.50 19.91
CA LEU A 5 9.42 30.11 19.58
C LEU A 5 9.29 29.96 18.05
N THR A 6 10.41 30.12 17.45
CA THR A 6 10.67 30.01 16.03
C THR A 6 10.33 28.61 15.49
N ASN A 7 9.52 28.63 14.50
CA ASN A 7 9.15 27.54 13.58
C ASN A 7 10.42 26.97 12.89
N GLN A 8 11.00 25.92 13.43
CA GLN A 8 11.99 25.12 12.71
C GLN A 8 11.23 24.14 11.80
N ARG A 9 11.11 24.51 10.53
CA ARG A 9 10.83 23.59 9.45
C ARG A 9 12.02 22.64 9.36
N ASN A 10 11.84 21.39 9.82
CA ASN A 10 12.77 20.32 9.52
C ASN A 10 12.63 19.96 8.04
N SER A 11 13.50 20.53 7.23
CA SER A 11 13.79 20.11 5.88
C SER A 11 14.94 19.10 5.93
N ASP A 12 14.65 17.88 6.33
CA ASP A 12 15.52 16.75 6.07
C ASP A 12 14.78 15.78 5.13
N THR A 13 14.64 16.22 3.88
CA THR A 13 14.47 15.30 2.75
C THR A 13 15.87 14.81 2.41
N GLY A 14 16.20 13.57 2.81
CA GLY A 14 17.37 12.87 2.30
C GLY A 14 17.33 12.94 0.77
N ASP A 15 18.29 13.63 0.19
CA ASP A 15 18.50 13.79 -1.24
C ASP A 15 18.77 12.41 -1.87
N CYS A 16 17.71 11.71 -2.29
CA CYS A 16 17.80 10.56 -3.18
C CYS A 16 18.01 11.12 -4.57
N GLY A 17 19.27 11.15 -5.02
CA GLY A 17 19.74 11.78 -6.24
C GLY A 17 18.82 11.65 -7.44
N GLY A 18 18.26 12.75 -7.90
CA GLY A 18 17.90 13.00 -9.29
C GLY A 18 16.69 12.30 -9.90
N GLU A 19 16.06 11.32 -9.25
CA GLU A 19 14.89 10.64 -9.80
C GLU A 19 13.59 11.39 -9.50
N ALA A 20 12.73 11.52 -10.51
CA ALA A 20 11.41 12.14 -10.34
C ALA A 20 10.52 11.26 -9.42
N PRO A 21 9.73 11.88 -8.53
CA PRO A 21 8.81 11.14 -7.67
C PRO A 21 7.81 10.31 -8.48
N LEU A 22 7.56 9.09 -8.01
CA LEU A 22 6.50 8.23 -8.55
C LEU A 22 5.13 8.75 -8.15
N LEU A 23 4.99 9.19 -6.88
CA LEU A 23 3.77 9.71 -6.30
C LEU A 23 4.09 10.86 -5.34
N GLU A 24 3.28 11.93 -5.40
CA GLU A 24 3.31 12.98 -4.40
C GLU A 24 1.88 13.29 -3.94
N LEU A 25 1.70 13.33 -2.64
CA LEU A 25 0.53 13.88 -1.96
C LEU A 25 0.92 15.22 -1.36
N ARG A 26 0.15 16.27 -1.65
CA ARG A 26 0.41 17.62 -1.13
C ARG A 26 -0.83 18.13 -0.40
N GLY A 27 -0.72 18.32 0.91
CA GLY A 27 -1.75 18.88 1.76
C GLY A 27 -3.06 18.09 1.77
N ILE A 28 -3.01 16.75 1.65
CA ILE A 28 -4.21 15.92 1.56
C ILE A 28 -5.02 15.99 2.85
N THR A 29 -6.28 16.37 2.70
CA THR A 29 -7.28 16.30 3.78
C THR A 29 -8.40 15.34 3.43
N LYS A 30 -9.02 14.75 4.43
CA LYS A 30 -10.24 13.94 4.27
C LYS A 30 -11.08 13.98 5.53
N GLN A 31 -12.39 14.15 5.34
CA GLN A 31 -13.37 14.17 6.43
C GLN A 31 -14.54 13.26 6.07
N PHE A 32 -15.03 12.50 7.04
CA PHE A 32 -16.27 11.73 6.96
C PHE A 32 -17.25 12.25 8.02
N GLY A 33 -18.33 12.87 7.57
CA GLY A 33 -19.22 13.61 8.47
C GLY A 33 -18.44 14.68 9.25
N ASN A 34 -18.47 14.62 10.58
CA ASN A 34 -17.71 15.55 11.44
C ASN A 34 -16.30 15.04 11.80
N ASN A 35 -15.94 13.84 11.36
CA ASN A 35 -14.65 13.25 11.72
C ASN A 35 -13.60 13.57 10.65
N LYS A 36 -12.62 14.39 10.99
CA LYS A 36 -11.45 14.71 10.16
C LYS A 36 -10.43 13.59 10.28
N VAL A 37 -10.33 12.77 9.25
CA VAL A 37 -9.47 11.57 9.22
C VAL A 37 -8.06 11.88 8.72
N LEU A 38 -7.93 12.80 7.75
CA LEU A 38 -6.65 13.30 7.26
C LEU A 38 -6.63 14.83 7.33
N ASP A 39 -5.50 15.39 7.75
CA ASP A 39 -5.35 16.81 8.06
C ASP A 39 -4.02 17.36 7.53
N GLY A 40 -3.94 17.59 6.24
CA GLY A 40 -2.75 18.16 5.58
C GLY A 40 -1.61 17.13 5.49
N VAL A 41 -1.87 15.98 4.89
CA VAL A 41 -0.84 14.95 4.70
C VAL A 41 -0.02 15.26 3.46
N ASP A 42 1.31 15.36 3.65
CA ASP A 42 2.31 15.44 2.60
C ASP A 42 3.09 14.11 2.58
N LEU A 43 3.18 13.48 1.41
CA LEU A 43 3.89 12.21 1.22
C LEU A 43 4.48 12.16 -0.18
N THR A 44 5.77 11.86 -0.27
CA THR A 44 6.45 11.60 -1.53
C THR A 44 6.94 10.16 -1.56
N VAL A 45 6.73 9.48 -2.67
CA VAL A 45 7.19 8.11 -2.94
C VAL A 45 8.08 8.13 -4.17
N TYR A 46 9.29 7.60 -4.03
CA TYR A 46 10.24 7.45 -5.12
C TYR A 46 10.24 6.03 -5.68
N PRO A 47 10.71 5.83 -6.93
CA PRO A 47 10.90 4.49 -7.48
C PRO A 47 11.78 3.61 -6.57
N GLY A 48 11.39 2.35 -6.40
CA GLY A 48 12.11 1.39 -5.56
C GLY A 48 11.86 1.49 -4.05
N GLU A 49 11.12 2.50 -3.56
CA GLU A 49 10.83 2.61 -2.14
C GLU A 49 9.81 1.56 -1.64
N ALA A 50 10.12 1.01 -0.48
CA ALA A 50 9.27 0.13 0.32
C ALA A 50 8.88 0.87 1.61
N ILE A 51 7.66 1.41 1.66
CA ILE A 51 7.23 2.30 2.73
C ILE A 51 6.19 1.62 3.61
N ALA A 52 6.44 1.53 4.92
CA ALA A 52 5.43 1.15 5.90
C ALA A 52 4.73 2.39 6.48
N ILE A 53 3.40 2.41 6.39
CA ILE A 53 2.55 3.41 7.07
C ILE A 53 1.99 2.75 8.33
N ILE A 54 2.40 3.25 9.47
CA ILE A 54 2.05 2.71 10.78
C ILE A 54 1.31 3.74 11.65
N GLY A 55 0.74 3.29 12.74
CA GLY A 55 0.04 4.14 13.71
C GLY A 55 -1.20 3.44 14.26
N PRO A 56 -1.87 4.02 15.27
CA PRO A 56 -3.06 3.46 15.89
C PRO A 56 -4.21 3.18 14.91
N SER A 57 -5.15 2.33 15.32
CA SER A 57 -6.36 2.07 14.53
C SER A 57 -7.18 3.36 14.36
N GLY A 58 -7.83 3.50 13.21
CA GLY A 58 -8.69 4.67 12.93
C GLY A 58 -7.98 5.98 12.57
N THR A 59 -6.64 5.99 12.44
CA THR A 59 -5.86 7.21 12.14
C THR A 59 -5.81 7.60 10.68
N GLY A 60 -6.48 6.87 9.78
CA GLY A 60 -6.55 7.21 8.35
C GLY A 60 -5.59 6.46 7.44
N LYS A 61 -4.88 5.42 7.93
CA LYS A 61 -3.90 4.66 7.14
C LYS A 61 -4.51 4.03 5.87
N SER A 62 -5.59 3.27 6.02
CA SER A 62 -6.28 2.68 4.86
C SER A 62 -6.94 3.74 3.98
N THR A 63 -7.34 4.89 4.56
CA THR A 63 -7.89 6.01 3.80
C THR A 63 -6.84 6.62 2.87
N ILE A 64 -5.58 6.78 3.33
CA ILE A 64 -4.48 7.22 2.46
C ILE A 64 -4.29 6.24 1.30
N LEU A 65 -4.25 4.92 1.56
CA LEU A 65 -4.10 3.93 0.49
C LEU A 65 -5.25 4.01 -0.53
N ARG A 66 -6.50 4.15 -0.06
CA ARG A 66 -7.67 4.29 -0.96
C ARG A 66 -7.62 5.57 -1.79
N ILE A 67 -7.15 6.66 -1.21
CA ILE A 67 -6.95 7.93 -1.95
C ILE A 67 -5.85 7.76 -3.00
N ILE A 68 -4.73 7.11 -2.66
CA ILE A 68 -3.65 6.81 -3.61
C ILE A 68 -4.15 5.91 -4.73
N ALA A 69 -4.92 4.87 -4.39
CA ALA A 69 -5.54 3.97 -5.37
C ALA A 69 -6.59 4.64 -6.26
N GLY A 70 -7.03 5.87 -5.92
CA GLY A 70 -8.12 6.54 -6.64
C GLY A 70 -9.50 5.97 -6.36
N LEU A 71 -9.64 5.17 -5.32
CA LEU A 71 -10.92 4.61 -4.87
C LEU A 71 -11.69 5.57 -3.96
N GLU A 72 -11.02 6.60 -3.45
CA GLU A 72 -11.58 7.62 -2.59
C GLU A 72 -11.03 8.99 -2.98
N ALA A 73 -11.90 9.98 -3.15
CA ALA A 73 -11.47 11.34 -3.43
C ALA A 73 -10.96 12.03 -2.14
N PRO A 74 -9.87 12.81 -2.20
CA PRO A 74 -9.48 13.66 -1.09
C PRO A 74 -10.53 14.75 -0.86
N GLY A 75 -10.60 15.32 0.33
CA GLY A 75 -11.40 16.51 0.63
C GLY A 75 -10.76 17.78 0.07
N SER A 76 -9.43 17.87 0.16
CA SER A 76 -8.62 18.90 -0.48
C SER A 76 -7.17 18.43 -0.60
N GLY A 77 -6.35 19.22 -1.27
CA GLY A 77 -4.95 18.89 -1.59
C GLY A 77 -4.80 18.33 -2.98
N ASP A 78 -3.56 18.08 -3.37
CA ASP A 78 -3.20 17.66 -4.72
C ASP A 78 -2.47 16.31 -4.70
N ILE A 79 -2.74 15.50 -5.72
CA ILE A 79 -2.08 14.22 -5.97
C ILE A 79 -1.35 14.32 -7.29
N PHE A 80 -0.05 14.08 -7.29
CA PHE A 80 0.75 14.00 -8.50
C PHE A 80 1.27 12.60 -8.67
N VAL A 81 1.15 12.10 -9.89
CA VAL A 81 1.61 10.79 -10.30
C VAL A 81 2.59 10.98 -11.44
N GLN A 82 3.83 10.58 -11.26
CA GLN A 82 4.90 10.81 -12.22
C GLN A 82 4.94 12.28 -12.71
N GLY A 83 4.77 13.21 -11.78
CA GLY A 83 4.75 14.65 -12.04
C GLY A 83 3.46 15.20 -12.63
N LYS A 84 2.49 14.36 -13.06
CA LYS A 84 1.19 14.80 -13.58
C LYS A 84 0.16 14.86 -12.44
N ARG A 85 -0.58 15.97 -12.35
CA ARG A 85 -1.66 16.12 -11.37
C ARG A 85 -2.82 15.19 -11.74
N ARG A 86 -3.19 14.31 -10.81
CA ARG A 86 -4.38 13.46 -10.93
C ARG A 86 -5.62 14.23 -10.48
N LEU A 87 -6.65 14.23 -11.30
CA LEU A 87 -7.93 14.85 -11.01
C LEU A 87 -8.95 13.74 -10.71
N GLY A 88 -9.63 13.83 -9.57
CA GLY A 88 -10.73 12.93 -9.25
C GLY A 88 -10.34 11.49 -8.88
N LEU A 89 -11.27 10.60 -9.16
CA LEU A 89 -11.12 9.15 -8.97
C LEU A 89 -10.33 8.53 -10.13
N ILE A 90 -9.95 7.26 -9.98
CA ILE A 90 -9.21 6.53 -11.02
C ILE A 90 -10.00 6.43 -12.33
N GLU A 91 -11.33 6.34 -12.24
CA GLU A 91 -12.23 6.27 -13.40
C GLU A 91 -12.23 7.57 -14.24
N ASP A 92 -11.92 8.70 -13.60
CA ASP A 92 -11.89 10.02 -14.24
C ASP A 92 -10.51 10.34 -14.87
N SER A 93 -9.51 9.48 -14.69
CA SER A 93 -8.14 9.75 -15.12
C SER A 93 -7.86 9.08 -16.47
N PRO A 94 -7.48 9.88 -17.50
CA PRO A 94 -7.18 9.34 -18.84
C PRO A 94 -5.86 8.53 -18.90
N ASP A 95 -5.06 8.56 -17.84
CA ASP A 95 -3.73 7.94 -17.81
C ASP A 95 -3.50 7.36 -16.37
N PRO A 96 -4.16 6.26 -16.03
CA PRO A 96 -4.05 5.69 -14.71
C PRO A 96 -2.62 5.17 -14.49
N LEU A 97 -1.97 5.63 -13.44
CA LEU A 97 -0.80 4.91 -12.92
C LEU A 97 -1.21 3.48 -12.66
N GLY A 98 -0.48 2.52 -13.18
CA GLY A 98 -0.67 1.13 -12.82
C GLY A 98 -0.49 0.97 -11.30
N ILE A 99 -1.58 0.93 -10.55
CA ILE A 99 -1.60 0.72 -9.10
C ILE A 99 -2.28 -0.61 -8.83
N GLY A 100 -1.52 -1.57 -8.28
CA GLY A 100 -2.11 -2.80 -7.74
C GLY A 100 -2.45 -2.62 -6.27
N MET A 101 -3.61 -3.15 -5.82
CA MET A 101 -4.00 -3.07 -4.42
C MET A 101 -4.39 -4.43 -3.86
N VAL A 102 -3.81 -4.77 -2.72
CA VAL A 102 -4.16 -5.92 -1.89
C VAL A 102 -4.89 -5.41 -0.66
N PHE A 103 -6.15 -5.77 -0.54
CA PHE A 103 -7.02 -5.35 0.56
C PHE A 103 -6.83 -6.22 1.81
N GLN A 104 -7.19 -5.69 2.97
CA GLN A 104 -7.16 -6.41 4.25
C GLN A 104 -7.98 -7.72 4.18
N GLN A 105 -9.16 -7.68 3.58
CA GLN A 105 -9.85 -8.88 3.11
C GLN A 105 -9.49 -9.09 1.64
N ALA A 106 -9.31 -10.33 1.20
CA ALA A 106 -8.83 -10.63 -0.15
C ALA A 106 -9.70 -10.01 -1.27
N ALA A 107 -10.95 -9.66 -0.96
CA ALA A 107 -11.91 -9.01 -1.85
C ALA A 107 -12.06 -9.73 -3.20
N LEU A 108 -12.05 -11.07 -3.19
CA LEU A 108 -12.28 -11.89 -4.36
C LEU A 108 -13.78 -11.94 -4.67
N PHE A 109 -14.12 -12.06 -5.95
CA PHE A 109 -15.47 -12.33 -6.41
C PHE A 109 -15.81 -13.80 -6.14
N ASP A 110 -16.72 -14.08 -5.23
CA ASP A 110 -17.07 -15.44 -4.82
C ASP A 110 -17.70 -16.28 -5.94
N SER A 111 -18.32 -15.60 -6.92
CA SER A 111 -18.96 -16.22 -8.09
C SER A 111 -17.99 -16.54 -9.23
N LEU A 112 -16.75 -16.11 -9.15
CA LEU A 112 -15.72 -16.30 -10.15
C LEU A 112 -14.68 -17.32 -9.66
N THR A 113 -14.11 -18.09 -10.57
CA THR A 113 -12.96 -18.94 -10.30
C THR A 113 -11.73 -18.14 -9.94
N VAL A 114 -10.67 -18.77 -9.47
CA VAL A 114 -9.37 -18.13 -9.21
C VAL A 114 -8.80 -17.54 -10.49
N GLU A 115 -8.86 -18.26 -11.61
CA GLU A 115 -8.43 -17.79 -12.93
C GLU A 115 -9.16 -16.50 -13.32
N GLU A 116 -10.49 -16.51 -13.22
CA GLU A 116 -11.31 -15.34 -13.55
C GLU A 116 -11.09 -14.15 -12.59
N ASN A 117 -10.86 -14.43 -11.30
CA ASN A 117 -10.51 -13.39 -10.33
C ASN A 117 -9.16 -12.72 -10.65
N VAL A 118 -8.13 -13.52 -10.94
CA VAL A 118 -6.80 -13.00 -11.24
C VAL A 118 -6.79 -12.31 -12.61
N GLY A 119 -7.35 -12.96 -13.64
CA GLY A 119 -7.38 -12.43 -14.99
C GLY A 119 -8.45 -11.39 -15.26
N PHE A 120 -9.23 -10.97 -14.25
CA PHE A 120 -10.42 -10.13 -14.43
C PHE A 120 -10.19 -8.90 -15.33
N LEU A 121 -9.16 -8.13 -15.04
CA LEU A 121 -8.86 -6.93 -15.84
C LEU A 121 -8.38 -7.28 -17.25
N LEU A 122 -7.65 -8.38 -17.43
CA LEU A 122 -7.23 -8.84 -18.75
C LEU A 122 -8.42 -9.24 -19.60
N TYR A 123 -9.40 -9.95 -19.02
CA TYR A 123 -10.64 -10.31 -19.70
C TYR A 123 -11.50 -9.11 -20.10
N GLN A 124 -11.44 -8.02 -19.32
CA GLN A 124 -12.27 -6.83 -19.56
C GLN A 124 -11.61 -5.80 -20.50
N HIS A 125 -10.29 -5.68 -20.47
CA HIS A 125 -9.59 -4.54 -21.07
C HIS A 125 -8.48 -4.93 -22.05
N SER A 126 -8.27 -6.23 -22.36
CA SER A 126 -7.30 -6.64 -23.37
C SER A 126 -7.97 -7.38 -24.53
N ASP A 127 -7.32 -7.36 -25.69
CA ASP A 127 -7.72 -8.14 -26.85
C ASP A 127 -7.05 -9.54 -26.86
N LEU A 128 -6.43 -9.92 -25.75
CA LEU A 128 -5.75 -11.21 -25.64
C LEU A 128 -6.74 -12.37 -25.75
N PRO A 129 -6.41 -13.42 -26.49
CA PRO A 129 -7.24 -14.64 -26.52
C PRO A 129 -7.27 -15.30 -25.13
N ALA A 130 -8.41 -15.88 -24.75
CA ALA A 130 -8.62 -16.53 -23.46
C ALA A 130 -7.53 -17.55 -23.09
N ARG A 131 -6.97 -18.26 -24.07
CA ARG A 131 -5.85 -19.19 -23.86
C ARG A 131 -4.60 -18.46 -23.35
N GLU A 132 -4.31 -17.29 -23.86
CA GLU A 132 -3.16 -16.50 -23.47
C GLU A 132 -3.36 -15.88 -22.08
N ILE A 133 -4.56 -15.37 -21.80
CA ILE A 133 -4.91 -14.88 -20.45
C ILE A 133 -4.72 -16.00 -19.41
N ARG A 134 -5.19 -17.22 -19.72
CA ARG A 134 -5.01 -18.38 -18.83
C ARG A 134 -3.52 -18.66 -18.57
N ARG A 135 -2.69 -18.65 -19.62
CA ARG A 135 -1.25 -18.85 -19.47
C ARG A 135 -0.61 -17.81 -18.55
N ILE A 136 -0.96 -16.53 -18.75
CA ILE A 136 -0.47 -15.42 -17.89
C ILE A 136 -0.92 -15.61 -16.43
N VAL A 137 -2.17 -15.98 -16.22
CA VAL A 137 -2.73 -16.24 -14.89
C VAL A 137 -2.02 -17.42 -14.21
N ASP A 138 -1.77 -18.50 -14.92
CA ASP A 138 -1.06 -19.67 -14.39
C ASP A 138 0.36 -19.29 -13.98
N GLU A 139 1.09 -18.52 -14.79
CA GLU A 139 2.43 -18.02 -14.44
C GLU A 139 2.42 -17.16 -13.16
N VAL A 140 1.44 -16.28 -13.02
CA VAL A 140 1.31 -15.43 -11.84
C VAL A 140 0.90 -16.23 -10.61
N LEU A 141 0.04 -17.25 -10.77
CA LEU A 141 -0.32 -18.16 -9.69
C LEU A 141 0.89 -19.00 -9.23
N ASP A 142 1.75 -19.42 -10.13
CA ASP A 142 3.02 -20.08 -9.80
C ASP A 142 3.94 -19.15 -9.00
N MET A 143 4.04 -17.88 -9.38
CA MET A 143 4.84 -16.88 -8.65
C MET A 143 4.37 -16.68 -7.20
N VAL A 144 3.07 -16.79 -6.93
CA VAL A 144 2.53 -16.69 -5.56
C VAL A 144 2.45 -18.06 -4.86
N GLY A 145 3.04 -19.10 -5.44
CA GLY A 145 3.11 -20.45 -4.87
C GLY A 145 1.76 -21.18 -4.81
N LEU A 146 0.93 -20.99 -5.84
CA LEU A 146 -0.40 -21.59 -5.97
C LEU A 146 -0.60 -22.23 -7.36
N PRO A 147 0.27 -23.15 -7.79
CA PRO A 147 0.13 -23.78 -9.11
C PRO A 147 -1.14 -24.61 -9.22
N GLY A 148 -1.77 -24.58 -10.40
CA GLY A 148 -2.84 -25.50 -10.80
C GLY A 148 -4.18 -25.31 -10.07
N ILE A 149 -4.41 -24.15 -9.40
CA ILE A 149 -5.67 -23.89 -8.69
C ILE A 149 -6.64 -23.00 -9.47
N GLY A 150 -6.35 -22.66 -10.71
CA GLY A 150 -7.11 -21.69 -11.50
C GLY A 150 -8.61 -22.00 -11.58
N SER A 151 -9.00 -23.29 -11.63
CA SER A 151 -10.40 -23.72 -11.71
C SER A 151 -11.17 -23.73 -10.38
N ARG A 152 -10.49 -23.50 -9.23
CA ARG A 152 -11.15 -23.46 -7.92
C ARG A 152 -11.90 -22.16 -7.69
N PHE A 153 -12.89 -22.23 -6.80
CA PHE A 153 -13.59 -21.03 -6.31
C PHE A 153 -12.99 -20.53 -4.98
N PRO A 154 -13.15 -19.25 -4.64
CA PRO A 154 -12.64 -18.68 -3.38
C PRO A 154 -13.10 -19.43 -2.13
N ALA A 155 -14.30 -20.01 -2.13
CA ALA A 155 -14.84 -20.79 -1.02
C ALA A 155 -14.04 -22.07 -0.75
N GLU A 156 -13.31 -22.60 -1.73
CA GLU A 156 -12.49 -23.82 -1.63
C GLU A 156 -11.06 -23.54 -1.11
N LEU A 157 -10.74 -22.27 -0.85
CA LEU A 157 -9.40 -21.82 -0.48
C LEU A 157 -9.29 -21.52 1.02
N SER A 158 -8.13 -21.82 1.60
CA SER A 158 -7.78 -21.32 2.94
C SER A 158 -7.62 -19.79 2.94
N GLY A 159 -7.66 -19.17 4.12
CA GLY A 159 -7.44 -17.72 4.26
C GLY A 159 -6.11 -17.25 3.65
N GLY A 160 -5.02 -17.98 3.89
CA GLY A 160 -3.71 -17.69 3.31
C GLY A 160 -3.67 -17.88 1.79
N MET A 161 -4.39 -18.87 1.25
CA MET A 161 -4.52 -19.03 -0.21
C MET A 161 -5.30 -17.88 -0.83
N ARG A 162 -6.44 -17.47 -0.25
CA ARG A 162 -7.20 -16.29 -0.73
C ARG A 162 -6.35 -15.03 -0.73
N LYS A 163 -5.53 -14.83 0.31
CA LYS A 163 -4.58 -13.72 0.34
C LYS A 163 -3.61 -13.79 -0.84
N ARG A 164 -2.96 -14.93 -1.08
CA ARG A 164 -2.01 -15.09 -2.20
C ARG A 164 -2.67 -14.91 -3.56
N VAL A 165 -3.93 -15.34 -3.75
CA VAL A 165 -4.71 -15.04 -4.96
C VAL A 165 -4.93 -13.54 -5.13
N SER A 166 -5.19 -12.78 -4.04
CA SER A 166 -5.32 -11.32 -4.14
C SER A 166 -4.00 -10.64 -4.52
N PHE A 167 -2.84 -11.19 -4.13
CA PHE A 167 -1.54 -10.74 -4.64
C PHE A 167 -1.39 -11.03 -6.14
N ALA A 168 -1.71 -12.23 -6.58
CA ALA A 168 -1.71 -12.58 -8.00
C ALA A 168 -2.55 -11.61 -8.83
N ARG A 169 -3.77 -11.30 -8.37
CA ARG A 169 -4.65 -10.31 -9.02
C ARG A 169 -4.05 -8.90 -9.06
N ALA A 170 -3.31 -8.51 -8.03
CA ALA A 170 -2.72 -7.17 -7.94
C ALA A 170 -1.49 -6.97 -8.85
N ILE A 171 -0.81 -8.05 -9.24
CA ILE A 171 0.42 -7.99 -10.05
C ILE A 171 0.25 -8.49 -11.48
N VAL A 172 -0.89 -9.13 -11.81
CA VAL A 172 -1.16 -9.57 -13.18
C VAL A 172 -1.20 -8.37 -14.13
N SER A 173 -0.59 -8.51 -15.29
CA SER A 173 -0.51 -7.45 -16.30
C SER A 173 -0.47 -8.05 -17.70
N ASN A 174 -0.86 -7.26 -18.69
CA ASN A 174 -0.72 -7.64 -20.10
C ASN A 174 0.78 -7.55 -20.50
N PRO A 175 1.43 -8.64 -20.88
CA PRO A 175 2.84 -8.61 -21.28
C PRO A 175 3.08 -7.83 -22.57
N GLU A 176 2.06 -7.69 -23.43
CA GLU A 176 2.14 -6.91 -24.67
C GLU A 176 2.04 -5.39 -24.42
N ASN A 177 1.56 -4.99 -23.24
CA ASN A 177 1.47 -3.60 -22.83
C ASN A 177 2.30 -3.35 -21.57
N PRO A 178 3.57 -2.93 -21.68
CA PRO A 178 4.44 -2.66 -20.52
C PRO A 178 3.87 -1.62 -19.55
N THR A 179 2.97 -0.73 -20.00
CA THR A 179 2.34 0.30 -19.17
C THR A 179 1.28 -0.27 -18.22
N ASP A 180 0.78 -1.50 -18.47
CA ASP A 180 -0.19 -2.18 -17.61
C ASP A 180 0.45 -2.76 -16.32
N ARG A 181 1.80 -2.80 -16.27
CA ARG A 181 2.47 -3.26 -15.05
C ARG A 181 2.26 -2.25 -13.92
N PRO A 182 1.90 -2.71 -12.72
CA PRO A 182 1.77 -1.80 -11.60
C PRO A 182 3.11 -1.14 -11.29
N ALA A 183 3.15 0.19 -11.33
CA ALA A 183 4.31 0.98 -10.91
C ALA A 183 4.37 1.13 -9.39
N LEU A 184 3.23 0.94 -8.72
CA LEU A 184 3.08 1.01 -7.27
C LEU A 184 2.13 -0.07 -6.77
N LEU A 185 2.53 -0.79 -5.72
CA LEU A 185 1.67 -1.74 -5.02
C LEU A 185 1.25 -1.19 -3.66
N LEU A 186 0.00 -1.40 -3.31
CA LEU A 186 -0.58 -0.97 -2.04
C LEU A 186 -1.04 -2.20 -1.27
N TYR A 187 -0.54 -2.38 -0.06
CA TYR A 187 -0.89 -3.50 0.82
C TYR A 187 -1.59 -2.98 2.08
N ASP A 188 -2.88 -3.24 2.22
CA ASP A 188 -3.65 -2.88 3.41
C ASP A 188 -3.73 -4.07 4.35
N GLU A 189 -2.93 -4.07 5.42
CA GLU A 189 -2.85 -5.12 6.44
C GLU A 189 -2.74 -6.56 5.85
N PRO A 190 -1.76 -6.84 4.99
CA PRO A 190 -1.72 -8.09 4.21
C PRO A 190 -1.55 -9.34 5.07
N THR A 191 -0.99 -9.22 6.28
CA THR A 191 -0.77 -10.32 7.24
C THR A 191 -1.84 -10.42 8.32
N ALA A 192 -2.83 -9.51 8.33
CA ALA A 192 -3.89 -9.53 9.34
C ALA A 192 -4.70 -10.83 9.33
N GLY A 193 -4.90 -11.40 10.52
CA GLY A 193 -5.66 -12.64 10.69
C GLY A 193 -4.93 -13.92 10.28
N LEU A 194 -3.64 -13.84 9.97
CA LEU A 194 -2.78 -14.99 9.69
C LEU A 194 -1.95 -15.36 10.94
N ASP A 195 -1.61 -16.63 11.06
CA ASP A 195 -0.63 -17.08 12.03
C ASP A 195 0.80 -16.60 11.67
N PRO A 196 1.78 -16.68 12.58
CA PRO A 196 3.13 -16.16 12.31
C PRO A 196 3.82 -16.81 11.11
N ILE A 197 3.59 -18.12 10.85
CA ILE A 197 4.21 -18.83 9.73
C ILE A 197 3.61 -18.36 8.41
N ALA A 198 2.27 -18.29 8.34
CA ALA A 198 1.58 -17.79 7.17
C ALA A 198 1.91 -16.30 6.90
N SER A 199 2.09 -15.49 7.94
CA SER A 199 2.55 -14.11 7.83
C SER A 199 3.93 -14.02 7.20
N THR A 200 4.88 -14.86 7.63
CA THR A 200 6.22 -14.93 7.03
C THR A 200 6.17 -15.26 5.54
N VAL A 201 5.31 -16.21 5.15
CA VAL A 201 5.13 -16.54 3.70
C VAL A 201 4.67 -15.33 2.89
N ILE A 202 3.74 -14.54 3.43
CA ILE A 202 3.27 -13.30 2.77
C ILE A 202 4.38 -12.24 2.73
N GLU A 203 5.13 -12.06 3.81
CA GLU A 203 6.26 -11.12 3.86
C GLU A 203 7.35 -11.48 2.84
N ASP A 204 7.70 -12.76 2.72
CA ASP A 204 8.65 -13.25 1.73
C ASP A 204 8.11 -13.07 0.30
N LEU A 205 6.81 -13.26 0.08
CA LEU A 205 6.15 -12.99 -1.20
C LEU A 205 6.26 -11.49 -1.58
N ILE A 206 5.96 -10.56 -0.66
CA ILE A 206 6.11 -9.11 -0.88
C ILE A 206 7.54 -8.79 -1.33
N ARG A 207 8.55 -9.35 -0.64
CA ARG A 207 9.96 -9.12 -0.99
C ARG A 207 10.34 -9.75 -2.32
N SER A 208 9.80 -10.92 -2.65
CA SER A 208 10.06 -11.57 -3.95
C SER A 208 9.49 -10.77 -5.11
N ILE A 209 8.28 -10.24 -4.96
CA ILE A 209 7.65 -9.34 -5.96
C ILE A 209 8.49 -8.07 -6.15
N GLN A 210 8.97 -7.46 -5.06
CA GLN A 210 9.81 -6.26 -5.12
C GLN A 210 11.13 -6.50 -5.86
N ARG A 211 11.78 -7.65 -5.64
CA ARG A 211 13.09 -7.99 -6.24
C ARG A 211 12.98 -8.54 -7.66
N GLY A 212 11.82 -9.06 -7.99
CA GLY A 212 11.56 -9.65 -9.31
C GLY A 212 11.22 -8.60 -10.36
N ASN A 213 10.77 -9.06 -11.52
CA ASN A 213 10.32 -8.19 -12.61
C ASN A 213 8.91 -7.60 -12.39
N GLY A 214 8.38 -7.67 -11.16
CA GLY A 214 7.07 -7.14 -10.80
C GLY A 214 7.11 -5.62 -10.60
N CYS A 215 6.74 -5.15 -9.41
CA CYS A 215 6.77 -3.75 -9.02
C CYS A 215 7.78 -3.54 -7.90
N SER A 216 8.75 -2.64 -8.10
CA SER A 216 9.80 -2.36 -7.13
C SER A 216 9.35 -1.46 -5.97
N SER A 217 8.23 -0.74 -6.13
CA SER A 217 7.76 0.28 -5.19
C SER A 217 6.45 -0.15 -4.52
N TYR A 218 6.34 0.03 -3.21
CA TYR A 218 5.08 -0.24 -2.52
C TYR A 218 4.89 0.57 -1.24
N LEU A 219 3.61 0.72 -0.87
CA LEU A 219 3.22 1.15 0.47
C LEU A 219 2.49 -0.01 1.17
N ILE A 220 2.86 -0.27 2.40
CA ILE A 220 2.23 -1.28 3.25
C ILE A 220 1.67 -0.62 4.51
N VAL A 221 0.39 -0.80 4.78
CA VAL A 221 -0.21 -0.50 6.08
C VAL A 221 -0.12 -1.74 6.94
N THR A 222 0.48 -1.63 8.10
CA THR A 222 0.55 -2.72 9.09
C THR A 222 0.77 -2.17 10.49
N HIS A 223 0.43 -2.96 11.50
CA HIS A 223 0.75 -2.70 12.90
C HIS A 223 1.71 -3.75 13.49
N GLN A 224 2.14 -4.72 12.68
CA GLN A 224 3.03 -5.81 13.12
C GLN A 224 4.50 -5.41 12.94
N ASP A 225 5.26 -5.38 14.05
CA ASP A 225 6.68 -5.00 14.05
C ASP A 225 7.51 -5.91 13.13
N SER A 226 7.27 -7.22 13.13
CA SER A 226 7.94 -8.16 12.24
C SER A 226 7.76 -7.80 10.78
N THR A 227 6.53 -7.51 10.35
CA THR A 227 6.22 -7.15 8.97
C THR A 227 6.92 -5.84 8.59
N ILE A 228 6.92 -4.83 9.48
CA ILE A 228 7.61 -3.54 9.24
C ILE A 228 9.09 -3.79 8.95
N ARG A 229 9.78 -4.50 9.86
CA ARG A 229 11.23 -4.72 9.78
C ARG A 229 11.65 -5.62 8.63
N ARG A 230 10.81 -6.56 8.25
CA ARG A 230 11.11 -7.50 7.15
C ARG A 230 10.82 -6.93 5.78
N THR A 231 9.86 -6.02 5.65
CA THR A 231 9.36 -5.60 4.34
C THR A 231 9.67 -4.14 4.00
N ALA A 232 9.81 -3.23 4.95
CA ALA A 232 9.99 -1.81 4.67
C ALA A 232 11.46 -1.37 4.76
N ASN A 233 11.81 -0.34 4.00
CA ASN A 233 13.06 0.42 4.18
C ASN A 233 12.80 1.81 4.77
N ARG A 234 11.59 2.35 4.60
CA ARG A 234 11.15 3.62 5.18
C ARG A 234 9.85 3.44 5.95
N VAL A 235 9.72 4.14 7.06
CA VAL A 235 8.55 4.06 7.94
C VAL A 235 7.95 5.45 8.12
N ILE A 236 6.62 5.53 8.06
CA ILE A 236 5.84 6.74 8.27
C ILE A 236 4.87 6.49 9.42
N PHE A 237 4.90 7.33 10.44
CA PHE A 237 3.97 7.25 11.56
C PHE A 237 2.84 8.25 11.39
N LEU A 238 1.62 7.73 11.21
CA LEU A 238 0.40 8.51 11.07
C LEU A 238 -0.38 8.55 12.40
N HIS A 239 -0.68 9.75 12.88
CA HIS A 239 -1.52 9.93 14.08
C HIS A 239 -2.37 11.20 13.95
N GLN A 240 -3.67 11.08 14.28
CA GLN A 240 -4.64 12.17 14.17
C GLN A 240 -4.60 12.88 12.80
N GLY A 241 -4.59 12.07 11.73
CA GLY A 241 -4.60 12.55 10.36
C GLY A 241 -3.33 13.24 9.87
N ARG A 242 -2.25 13.25 10.65
CA ARG A 242 -0.98 13.90 10.31
C ARG A 242 0.19 12.94 10.40
N ILE A 243 1.19 13.12 9.55
CA ILE A 243 2.47 12.42 9.67
C ILE A 243 3.23 13.05 10.84
N ARG A 244 3.51 12.24 11.87
CA ARG A 244 4.22 12.64 13.09
C ARG A 244 5.68 12.27 13.09
N TRP A 245 6.05 11.33 12.22
CA TRP A 245 7.43 10.89 12.03
C TRP A 245 7.58 10.21 10.67
N SER A 246 8.77 10.36 10.09
CA SER A 246 9.21 9.63 8.89
C SER A 246 10.71 9.41 8.99
N GLY A 247 11.17 8.20 8.70
CA GLY A 247 12.59 7.86 8.75
C GLY A 247 12.85 6.46 8.21
N SER A 248 14.11 6.01 8.22
CA SER A 248 14.47 4.65 7.84
C SER A 248 13.97 3.63 8.86
N VAL A 249 13.81 2.38 8.46
CA VAL A 249 13.45 1.30 9.38
C VAL A 249 14.54 1.11 10.46
N GLU A 250 15.79 1.44 10.16
CA GLU A 250 16.93 1.36 11.09
C GLU A 250 16.88 2.43 12.18
N ASP A 251 16.16 3.54 11.94
CA ASP A 251 16.02 4.64 12.90
C ASP A 251 14.86 4.45 13.86
N VAL A 252 14.01 3.44 13.63
CA VAL A 252 12.83 3.15 14.47
C VAL A 252 13.21 2.97 15.94
N ASP A 253 14.30 2.24 16.22
CA ASP A 253 14.74 1.97 17.59
C ASP A 253 15.60 3.09 18.19
N LYS A 254 16.11 4.00 17.34
CA LYS A 254 17.03 5.08 17.75
C LYS A 254 16.32 6.39 17.98
N THR A 255 15.11 6.55 17.45
CA THR A 255 14.41 7.82 17.50
C THR A 255 13.95 8.21 18.90
N ASP A 256 14.07 9.50 19.23
CA ASP A 256 13.52 10.07 20.46
C ASP A 256 12.06 10.50 20.32
N ASN A 257 11.44 10.28 19.14
CA ASN A 257 10.06 10.65 18.90
C ASN A 257 9.12 9.93 19.90
N PRO A 258 8.33 10.64 20.71
CA PRO A 258 7.54 10.05 21.78
C PRO A 258 6.40 9.17 21.26
N PHE A 259 5.87 9.43 20.05
CA PHE A 259 4.85 8.60 19.43
C PHE A 259 5.43 7.24 19.01
N MET A 260 6.62 7.23 18.42
CA MET A 260 7.32 6.02 18.00
C MET A 260 7.67 5.15 19.22
N ARG A 261 8.24 5.77 20.26
CA ARG A 261 8.59 5.06 21.51
C ARG A 261 7.38 4.42 22.18
N GLN A 262 6.26 5.15 22.27
CA GLN A 262 5.04 4.61 22.85
C GLN A 262 4.50 3.46 22.01
N PHE A 263 4.42 3.62 20.69
CA PHE A 263 3.86 2.63 19.77
C PHE A 263 4.61 1.30 19.82
N PHE A 264 5.94 1.33 19.68
CA PHE A 264 6.76 0.12 19.69
C PHE A 264 6.94 -0.51 21.07
N SER A 265 6.87 0.28 22.15
CA SER A 265 6.92 -0.28 23.51
C SER A 265 5.58 -0.81 24.02
N GLY A 266 4.48 -0.52 23.33
CA GLY A 266 3.12 -0.89 23.76
C GLY A 266 2.67 -0.23 25.07
N ARG A 267 3.28 0.90 25.46
CA ARG A 267 2.91 1.60 26.70
C ARG A 267 1.57 2.30 26.55
N VAL A 268 0.74 2.24 27.59
CA VAL A 268 -0.54 2.95 27.63
C VAL A 268 -0.33 4.46 27.83
N GLU A 269 0.65 4.82 28.64
CA GLU A 269 1.00 6.23 28.92
C GLU A 269 1.82 6.83 27.78
N GLY A 270 1.43 8.02 27.31
CA GLY A 270 2.15 8.75 26.28
C GLY A 270 1.23 9.64 25.44
N PRO A 271 1.75 10.22 24.33
CA PRO A 271 1.00 11.14 23.48
C PRO A 271 -0.12 10.47 22.67
N ILE A 272 -0.08 9.14 22.50
CA ILE A 272 -1.15 8.37 21.86
C ILE A 272 -2.22 8.09 22.91
N GLN A 273 -3.32 8.80 22.84
CA GLN A 273 -4.47 8.56 23.71
C GLN A 273 -5.45 7.63 22.99
N LEU A 274 -5.88 6.56 23.65
CA LEU A 274 -6.95 5.71 23.16
C LEU A 274 -8.27 6.48 23.33
N VAL A 275 -8.94 6.76 22.23
CA VAL A 275 -10.30 7.29 22.26
C VAL A 275 -11.22 6.11 22.56
N HIS A 276 -11.87 6.16 23.70
CA HIS A 276 -12.90 5.17 24.11
C HIS A 276 -14.23 5.45 23.41
#